data_d16b27ed961cadb0e5d67cbb8c5d6b19
#
_entry.id   d16b27ed961cadb0e5d67cbb8c5d6b19
#
_cell.length_a   1.000
_cell.length_b   1.000
_cell.length_c   1.000
_cell.angle_alpha   90.00
_cell.angle_beta   90.00
_cell.angle_gamma   90.00
#
_symmetry.space_group_name_H-M   'P 1'
#
loop_
_entity.id
_entity.type
_entity.pdbx_description
1 polymer ?
#
loop_
_entity_poly.entity_id
_entity_poly.type
_entity_poly.pdbx_seq_one_letter_code
_entity_poly.pdbx_strand_id
1 'polypeptide(L)'
;MKPMNSRILSQLINLTTQAGEIIMNLRDNSTNYSIKADNTPLTLADKASHELIVSKLQKLTPNIPILSEESSHIPFSTRKSWNEYWLIDPLDGTRDFIDGSPDFCISIALIRGHYPSFGLIYSPFNKVHYYRLENSPSLKLVNKTTFEILTTKPKRWEKIVVGRYSTNNKGLKEHLKHKTNFETFKHGSALKFCLIAEGIYHYYPKFGRCSEWDTAAGVCILEGAGGKVIDLNNNTLKYNSTKDIISPAFRAIA
;
A
#
# COMPACT_ATOMS: atom_id res chain seq x y z
N MET A 1 -0.63 17.88 -17.80
CA MET A 1 -0.24 16.48 -17.52
C MET A 1 -1.27 15.56 -18.17
N LYS A 2 -0.87 14.43 -18.76
CA LYS A 2 -1.86 13.50 -19.34
C LYS A 2 -2.48 12.66 -18.22
N PRO A 3 -3.81 12.50 -18.18
CA PRO A 3 -4.45 11.60 -17.22
C PRO A 3 -3.99 10.14 -17.47
N MET A 4 -4.00 9.33 -16.42
CA MET A 4 -3.79 7.89 -16.53
C MET A 4 -4.84 7.32 -17.48
N ASN A 5 -4.42 6.73 -18.60
CA ASN A 5 -5.37 6.19 -19.58
C ASN A 5 -5.62 4.68 -19.35
N SER A 6 -6.71 4.17 -19.92
CA SER A 6 -7.12 2.76 -19.80
C SER A 6 -6.04 1.78 -20.30
N ARG A 7 -5.23 2.16 -21.27
CA ARG A 7 -4.13 1.34 -21.79
C ARG A 7 -3.04 1.13 -20.74
N ILE A 8 -2.61 2.20 -20.06
CA ILE A 8 -1.59 2.11 -18.99
C ILE A 8 -2.15 1.29 -17.82
N LEU A 9 -3.41 1.52 -17.42
CA LEU A 9 -4.05 0.72 -16.38
C LEU A 9 -4.05 -0.78 -16.71
N SER A 10 -4.46 -1.17 -17.92
CA SER A 10 -4.45 -2.58 -18.33
C SER A 10 -3.05 -3.19 -18.31
N GLN A 11 -2.03 -2.41 -18.67
CA GLN A 11 -0.63 -2.84 -18.60
C GLN A 11 -0.15 -3.00 -17.15
N LEU A 12 -0.56 -2.11 -16.23
CA LEU A 12 -0.23 -2.22 -14.81
C LEU A 12 -0.93 -3.41 -14.14
N ILE A 13 -2.19 -3.68 -14.46
CA ILE A 13 -2.92 -4.86 -13.98
C ILE A 13 -2.20 -6.14 -14.44
N ASN A 14 -1.84 -6.23 -15.73
CA ASN A 14 -1.10 -7.38 -16.25
C ASN A 14 0.29 -7.50 -15.62
N LEU A 15 1.00 -6.40 -15.44
CA LEU A 15 2.32 -6.36 -14.81
C LEU A 15 2.28 -6.86 -13.37
N THR A 16 1.34 -6.37 -12.56
CA THR A 16 1.19 -6.80 -11.16
C THR A 16 0.71 -8.25 -11.05
N THR A 17 -0.08 -8.73 -12.02
CA THR A 17 -0.43 -10.14 -12.10
C THR A 17 0.81 -11.01 -12.34
N GLN A 18 1.67 -10.66 -13.32
CA GLN A 18 2.92 -11.38 -13.60
C GLN A 18 3.88 -11.35 -12.41
N ALA A 19 4.05 -10.19 -11.76
CA ALA A 19 4.87 -10.08 -10.56
C ALA A 19 4.31 -10.94 -9.41
N GLY A 20 3.01 -10.97 -9.23
CA GLY A 20 2.34 -11.81 -8.24
C GLY A 20 2.50 -13.31 -8.52
N GLU A 21 2.49 -13.74 -9.78
CA GLU A 21 2.79 -15.13 -10.16
C GLU A 21 4.22 -15.51 -9.76
N ILE A 22 5.20 -14.62 -9.98
CA ILE A 22 6.59 -14.83 -9.53
C ILE A 22 6.65 -14.95 -8.02
N ILE A 23 5.99 -14.02 -7.29
CA ILE A 23 5.93 -14.05 -5.82
C ILE A 23 5.37 -15.39 -5.33
N MET A 24 4.24 -15.84 -5.89
CA MET A 24 3.59 -17.08 -5.49
C MET A 24 4.45 -18.32 -5.80
N ASN A 25 5.14 -18.37 -6.94
CA ASN A 25 6.05 -19.46 -7.30
C ASN A 25 7.28 -19.54 -6.38
N LEU A 26 7.70 -18.40 -5.80
CA LEU A 26 8.83 -18.36 -4.86
C LEU A 26 8.40 -18.56 -3.40
N ARG A 27 7.11 -18.68 -3.12
CA ARG A 27 6.58 -18.77 -1.76
C ARG A 27 7.08 -19.99 -1.00
N ASP A 28 7.17 -21.14 -1.66
CA ASP A 28 7.65 -22.39 -1.04
C ASP A 28 9.12 -22.31 -0.62
N ASN A 29 9.87 -21.36 -1.19
CA ASN A 29 11.29 -21.08 -0.89
C ASN A 29 11.45 -19.85 0.03
N SER A 30 10.36 -19.34 0.63
CA SER A 30 10.36 -18.09 1.42
C SER A 30 11.17 -18.14 2.72
N THR A 31 11.58 -19.32 3.17
CA THR A 31 12.49 -19.49 4.33
C THR A 31 13.90 -18.96 4.08
N ASN A 32 14.32 -18.81 2.82
CA ASN A 32 15.61 -18.26 2.42
C ASN A 32 15.47 -16.73 2.22
N TYR A 33 15.76 -15.95 3.26
CA TYR A 33 15.76 -14.50 3.22
C TYR A 33 17.03 -13.90 3.82
N SER A 34 17.36 -12.69 3.42
CA SER A 34 18.40 -11.86 4.03
C SER A 34 17.77 -10.77 4.90
N ILE A 35 18.57 -10.18 5.78
CA ILE A 35 18.12 -9.06 6.62
C ILE A 35 18.70 -7.76 6.04
N LYS A 36 17.84 -6.77 5.80
CA LYS A 36 18.23 -5.42 5.37
C LYS A 36 18.89 -4.66 6.54
N ALA A 37 19.53 -3.53 6.24
CA ALA A 37 20.20 -2.69 7.23
C ALA A 37 19.24 -2.15 8.33
N ASP A 38 17.95 -2.05 8.05
CA ASP A 38 16.91 -1.64 8.99
C ASP A 38 16.25 -2.80 9.75
N ASN A 39 16.85 -4.00 9.70
CA ASN A 39 16.37 -5.25 10.30
C ASN A 39 15.05 -5.77 9.70
N THR A 40 14.66 -5.38 8.50
CA THR A 40 13.55 -6.00 7.77
C THR A 40 14.03 -7.17 6.90
N PRO A 41 13.20 -8.21 6.69
CA PRO A 41 13.55 -9.31 5.80
C PRO A 41 13.48 -8.88 4.33
N LEU A 42 14.33 -9.49 3.51
CA LEU A 42 14.34 -9.36 2.06
C LEU A 42 14.42 -10.75 1.44
N THR A 43 13.43 -11.12 0.67
CA THR A 43 13.37 -12.41 -0.03
C THR A 43 13.75 -12.30 -1.51
N LEU A 44 13.94 -13.45 -2.15
CA LEU A 44 14.07 -13.49 -3.60
C LEU A 44 12.82 -12.99 -4.32
N ALA A 45 11.65 -13.13 -3.67
CA ALA A 45 10.37 -12.65 -4.22
C ALA A 45 10.32 -11.12 -4.29
N ASP A 46 10.81 -10.41 -3.25
CA ASP A 46 10.91 -8.94 -3.26
C ASP A 46 11.77 -8.47 -4.45
N LYS A 47 12.95 -9.07 -4.62
CA LYS A 47 13.89 -8.70 -5.69
C LYS A 47 13.34 -8.98 -7.08
N ALA A 48 12.79 -10.17 -7.31
CA ALA A 48 12.26 -10.55 -8.62
C ALA A 48 11.04 -9.72 -9.01
N SER A 49 10.16 -9.43 -8.05
CA SER A 49 9.03 -8.52 -8.23
C SER A 49 9.51 -7.09 -8.57
N HIS A 50 10.48 -6.58 -7.82
CA HIS A 50 11.09 -5.27 -8.06
C HIS A 50 11.66 -5.15 -9.47
N GLU A 51 12.52 -6.08 -9.88
CA GLU A 51 13.18 -6.05 -11.19
C GLU A 51 12.16 -6.05 -12.32
N LEU A 52 11.13 -6.90 -12.24
CA LEU A 52 10.07 -6.93 -13.25
C LEU A 52 9.29 -5.62 -13.29
N ILE A 53 8.82 -5.12 -12.14
CA ILE A 53 7.97 -3.93 -12.07
C ILE A 53 8.74 -2.70 -12.56
N VAL A 54 9.94 -2.46 -12.04
CA VAL A 54 10.75 -1.29 -12.38
C VAL A 54 11.13 -1.30 -13.86
N SER A 55 11.63 -2.43 -14.39
CA SER A 55 12.02 -2.52 -15.80
C SER A 55 10.87 -2.28 -16.77
N LYS A 56 9.67 -2.72 -16.45
CA LYS A 56 8.48 -2.49 -17.28
C LYS A 56 7.94 -1.07 -17.14
N LEU A 57 7.90 -0.50 -15.94
CA LEU A 57 7.48 0.90 -15.72
C LEU A 57 8.41 1.89 -16.44
N GLN A 58 9.71 1.68 -16.39
CA GLN A 58 10.68 2.51 -17.13
C GLN A 58 10.42 2.52 -18.64
N LYS A 59 9.98 1.40 -19.21
CA LYS A 59 9.60 1.33 -20.64
C LYS A 59 8.25 1.96 -20.93
N LEU A 60 7.29 1.84 -20.00
CA LEU A 60 5.94 2.39 -20.15
C LEU A 60 5.90 3.91 -19.97
N THR A 61 6.70 4.42 -19.06
CA THR A 61 6.72 5.83 -18.65
C THR A 61 8.16 6.32 -18.44
N PRO A 62 8.99 6.39 -19.50
CA PRO A 62 10.43 6.62 -19.38
C PRO A 62 10.80 7.96 -18.74
N ASN A 63 9.89 8.94 -18.77
CA ASN A 63 10.12 10.27 -18.21
C ASN A 63 9.62 10.43 -16.76
N ILE A 64 9.01 9.39 -16.17
CA ILE A 64 8.51 9.44 -14.79
C ILE A 64 9.51 8.69 -13.88
N PRO A 65 10.15 9.39 -12.92
CA PRO A 65 11.05 8.74 -11.97
C PRO A 65 10.35 7.65 -11.17
N ILE A 66 11.13 6.69 -10.68
CA ILE A 66 10.65 5.59 -9.85
C ILE A 66 11.37 5.60 -8.52
N LEU A 67 10.62 5.57 -7.43
CA LEU A 67 11.09 5.32 -6.07
C LEU A 67 10.48 4.00 -5.60
N SER A 68 11.32 2.99 -5.45
CA SER A 68 10.90 1.67 -4.96
C SER A 68 11.57 1.36 -3.62
N GLU A 69 10.93 0.60 -2.75
CA GLU A 69 11.52 0.15 -1.48
C GLU A 69 12.91 -0.47 -1.70
N GLU A 70 13.06 -1.32 -2.71
CA GLU A 70 14.31 -2.05 -2.98
C GLU A 70 15.39 -1.19 -3.65
N SER A 71 15.09 0.07 -3.99
CA SER A 71 16.03 1.07 -4.53
C SER A 71 15.83 2.46 -3.92
N SER A 72 15.52 2.51 -2.62
CA SER A 72 15.10 3.74 -1.90
C SER A 72 16.22 4.71 -1.54
N HIS A 73 17.47 4.41 -1.83
CA HIS A 73 18.65 5.22 -1.47
C HIS A 73 18.84 6.47 -2.33
N ILE A 74 17.85 6.88 -3.14
CA ILE A 74 17.90 8.10 -3.94
C ILE A 74 17.93 9.32 -3.01
N PRO A 75 18.97 10.20 -3.07
CA PRO A 75 19.09 11.33 -2.17
C PRO A 75 17.91 12.30 -2.28
N PHE A 76 17.53 12.91 -1.14
CA PHE A 76 16.43 13.90 -1.13
C PHE A 76 16.72 15.11 -2.03
N SER A 77 17.97 15.53 -2.14
CA SER A 77 18.38 16.60 -3.07
C SER A 77 17.98 16.33 -4.53
N THR A 78 17.95 15.06 -4.93
CA THR A 78 17.49 14.63 -6.26
C THR A 78 15.96 14.54 -6.33
N ARG A 79 15.33 13.82 -5.39
CA ARG A 79 13.89 13.52 -5.48
C ARG A 79 12.99 14.68 -5.07
N LYS A 80 13.47 15.68 -4.32
CA LYS A 80 12.68 16.87 -3.91
C LYS A 80 12.14 17.69 -5.08
N SER A 81 12.78 17.59 -6.25
CA SER A 81 12.37 18.27 -7.49
C SER A 81 11.34 17.48 -8.31
N TRP A 82 11.01 16.26 -7.91
CA TRP A 82 10.07 15.44 -8.65
C TRP A 82 8.63 15.89 -8.37
N ASN A 83 8.02 16.46 -9.38
CA ASN A 83 6.60 16.81 -9.30
C ASN A 83 5.67 15.61 -9.57
N GLU A 84 6.19 14.60 -10.28
CA GLU A 84 5.50 13.34 -10.58
C GLU A 84 6.50 12.19 -10.51
N TYR A 85 6.12 11.09 -9.83
CA TYR A 85 6.96 9.89 -9.72
C TYR A 85 6.14 8.66 -9.30
N TRP A 86 6.62 7.48 -9.67
CA TRP A 86 6.10 6.21 -9.16
C TRP A 86 6.67 5.91 -7.79
N LEU A 87 5.80 5.50 -6.88
CA LEU A 87 6.15 5.04 -5.53
C LEU A 87 5.69 3.60 -5.40
N ILE A 88 6.62 2.67 -5.11
CA ILE A 88 6.40 1.24 -5.26
C ILE A 88 6.89 0.48 -4.03
N ASP A 89 6.05 -0.43 -3.55
CA ASP A 89 6.44 -1.56 -2.72
C ASP A 89 6.21 -2.84 -3.53
N PRO A 90 7.27 -3.54 -3.94
CA PRO A 90 7.18 -4.75 -4.75
C PRO A 90 6.58 -5.95 -4.04
N LEU A 91 6.69 -5.99 -2.70
CA LEU A 91 6.11 -7.02 -1.83
C LEU A 91 5.91 -6.47 -0.41
N ASP A 92 4.83 -5.69 -0.23
CA ASP A 92 4.42 -5.23 1.10
C ASP A 92 3.88 -6.40 1.95
N GLY A 93 4.42 -6.53 3.16
CA GLY A 93 4.11 -7.64 4.05
C GLY A 93 5.08 -8.80 3.91
N THR A 94 6.38 -8.56 3.62
CA THR A 94 7.42 -9.61 3.49
C THR A 94 7.44 -10.56 4.69
N ARG A 95 7.22 -10.05 5.91
CA ARG A 95 7.13 -10.90 7.11
C ARG A 95 5.90 -11.82 7.08
N ASP A 96 4.74 -11.30 6.69
CA ASP A 96 3.52 -12.10 6.51
C ASP A 96 3.71 -13.15 5.42
N PHE A 97 4.41 -12.80 4.33
CA PHE A 97 4.76 -13.74 3.26
C PHE A 97 5.63 -14.89 3.77
N ILE A 98 6.71 -14.60 4.53
CA ILE A 98 7.62 -15.60 5.13
C ILE A 98 6.85 -16.50 6.11
N ASP A 99 5.97 -15.94 6.93
CA ASP A 99 5.19 -16.67 7.92
C ASP A 99 4.02 -17.48 7.30
N GLY A 100 3.91 -17.51 5.96
CA GLY A 100 2.87 -18.28 5.25
C GLY A 100 1.48 -17.63 5.28
N SER A 101 1.34 -16.38 5.76
CA SER A 101 0.09 -15.63 5.77
C SER A 101 -0.31 -15.20 4.35
N PRO A 102 -1.62 -15.04 4.05
CA PRO A 102 -2.09 -14.47 2.79
C PRO A 102 -1.99 -12.94 2.72
N ASP A 103 -1.58 -12.27 3.80
CA ASP A 103 -1.70 -10.83 4.02
C ASP A 103 -0.51 -10.04 3.44
N PHE A 104 -0.15 -10.28 2.19
CA PHE A 104 0.87 -9.55 1.45
C PHE A 104 0.34 -9.04 0.12
N CYS A 105 0.95 -7.98 -0.42
CA CYS A 105 0.48 -7.39 -1.67
C CYS A 105 1.62 -6.67 -2.43
N ILE A 106 1.35 -6.33 -3.68
CA ILE A 106 2.12 -5.38 -4.47
C ILE A 106 1.42 -4.04 -4.38
N SER A 107 2.15 -2.97 -4.07
CA SER A 107 1.63 -1.61 -3.93
C SER A 107 2.30 -0.68 -4.94
N ILE A 108 1.52 -0.01 -5.80
CA ILE A 108 2.01 0.94 -6.81
C ILE A 108 1.16 2.21 -6.74
N ALA A 109 1.81 3.35 -6.55
CA ALA A 109 1.16 4.66 -6.60
C ALA A 109 1.86 5.59 -7.59
N LEU A 110 1.10 6.48 -8.23
CA LEU A 110 1.62 7.65 -8.93
C LEU A 110 1.39 8.87 -8.04
N ILE A 111 2.48 9.50 -7.62
CA ILE A 111 2.43 10.73 -6.82
C ILE A 111 2.50 11.93 -7.73
N ARG A 112 1.67 12.94 -7.47
CA ARG A 112 1.66 14.25 -8.12
C ARG A 112 1.61 15.34 -7.07
N GLY A 113 2.57 16.24 -7.04
CA GLY A 113 2.60 17.35 -6.11
C GLY A 113 2.41 16.93 -4.64
N HIS A 114 3.09 15.88 -4.20
CA HIS A 114 3.02 15.30 -2.84
C HIS A 114 1.76 14.48 -2.50
N TYR A 115 0.86 14.22 -3.45
CA TYR A 115 -0.36 13.43 -3.19
C TYR A 115 -0.51 12.29 -4.19
N PRO A 116 -1.08 11.14 -3.79
CA PRO A 116 -1.29 10.04 -4.70
C PRO A 116 -2.47 10.33 -5.65
N SER A 117 -2.18 10.43 -6.96
CA SER A 117 -3.19 10.64 -8.01
C SER A 117 -3.68 9.32 -8.62
N PHE A 118 -2.94 8.25 -8.42
CA PHE A 118 -3.30 6.88 -8.78
C PHE A 118 -2.80 5.93 -7.71
N GLY A 119 -3.57 4.90 -7.43
CA GLY A 119 -3.18 3.80 -6.55
C GLY A 119 -3.64 2.46 -7.11
N LEU A 120 -2.76 1.46 -7.01
CA LEU A 120 -3.04 0.08 -7.33
C LEU A 120 -2.42 -0.82 -6.28
N ILE A 121 -3.25 -1.70 -5.69
CA ILE A 121 -2.82 -2.77 -4.78
C ILE A 121 -3.29 -4.09 -5.38
N TYR A 122 -2.36 -5.03 -5.53
CA TYR A 122 -2.67 -6.38 -5.95
C TYR A 122 -2.37 -7.39 -4.84
N SER A 123 -3.35 -8.21 -4.48
CA SER A 123 -3.19 -9.35 -3.59
C SER A 123 -2.93 -10.62 -4.42
N PRO A 124 -1.70 -11.13 -4.50
CA PRO A 124 -1.39 -12.31 -5.31
C PRO A 124 -2.10 -13.58 -4.82
N PHE A 125 -2.21 -13.73 -3.51
CA PHE A 125 -2.87 -14.88 -2.90
C PHE A 125 -4.36 -14.95 -3.25
N ASN A 126 -5.06 -13.82 -3.16
CA ASN A 126 -6.50 -13.72 -3.44
C ASN A 126 -6.81 -13.46 -4.93
N LYS A 127 -5.80 -13.14 -5.75
CA LYS A 127 -5.93 -12.74 -7.17
C LYS A 127 -6.89 -11.56 -7.35
N VAL A 128 -6.77 -10.55 -6.49
CA VAL A 128 -7.65 -9.37 -6.46
C VAL A 128 -6.82 -8.10 -6.64
N HIS A 129 -7.25 -7.23 -7.56
CA HIS A 129 -6.72 -5.88 -7.69
C HIS A 129 -7.69 -4.88 -7.08
N TYR A 130 -7.13 -3.91 -6.36
CA TYR A 130 -7.81 -2.70 -5.92
C TYR A 130 -7.11 -1.52 -6.58
N TYR A 131 -7.86 -0.60 -7.18
CA TYR A 131 -7.25 0.55 -7.81
C TYR A 131 -8.17 1.76 -7.85
N ARG A 132 -7.57 2.93 -7.98
CA ARG A 132 -8.24 4.20 -8.22
C ARG A 132 -7.48 4.98 -9.27
N LEU A 133 -8.19 5.48 -10.28
CA LEU A 133 -7.71 6.52 -11.19
C LEU A 133 -7.97 7.90 -10.57
N GLU A 134 -7.22 8.90 -11.03
CA GLU A 134 -7.40 10.28 -10.58
C GLU A 134 -8.86 10.74 -10.77
N ASN A 135 -9.44 11.33 -9.72
CA ASN A 135 -10.83 11.83 -9.70
C ASN A 135 -11.91 10.79 -10.05
N SER A 136 -11.65 9.52 -9.80
CA SER A 136 -12.63 8.45 -10.01
C SER A 136 -12.98 7.73 -8.70
N PRO A 137 -14.08 6.97 -8.66
CA PRO A 137 -14.33 6.00 -7.60
C PRO A 137 -13.24 4.96 -7.51
N SER A 138 -13.11 4.30 -6.37
CA SER A 138 -12.23 3.16 -6.19
C SER A 138 -12.90 1.87 -6.66
N LEU A 139 -12.11 1.03 -7.30
CA LEU A 139 -12.58 -0.17 -7.96
C LEU A 139 -11.83 -1.40 -7.44
N LYS A 140 -12.56 -2.53 -7.37
CA LYS A 140 -12.06 -3.87 -7.11
C LYS A 140 -12.25 -4.72 -8.36
N LEU A 141 -11.19 -5.36 -8.82
CA LEU A 141 -11.23 -6.31 -9.95
C LEU A 141 -10.94 -7.71 -9.44
N VAL A 142 -11.87 -8.60 -9.64
CA VAL A 142 -11.77 -10.04 -9.32
C VAL A 142 -12.41 -10.86 -10.42
N ASN A 143 -11.77 -11.94 -10.86
CA ASN A 143 -12.26 -12.83 -11.91
C ASN A 143 -12.73 -12.06 -13.18
N LYS A 144 -11.98 -11.07 -13.62
CA LYS A 144 -12.26 -10.18 -14.78
C LYS A 144 -13.52 -9.30 -14.61
N THR A 145 -14.14 -9.28 -13.44
CA THR A 145 -15.29 -8.42 -13.12
C THR A 145 -14.84 -7.29 -12.22
N THR A 146 -15.25 -6.06 -12.57
CA THR A 146 -14.93 -4.86 -11.82
C THR A 146 -16.14 -4.38 -11.03
N PHE A 147 -15.91 -4.03 -9.76
CA PHE A 147 -16.90 -3.51 -8.83
C PHE A 147 -16.43 -2.18 -8.26
N GLU A 148 -17.32 -1.22 -8.12
CA GLU A 148 -17.09 -0.04 -7.30
C GLU A 148 -17.13 -0.44 -5.83
N ILE A 149 -16.20 0.10 -5.03
CA ILE A 149 -16.12 -0.16 -3.60
C ILE A 149 -16.35 1.13 -2.81
N LEU A 150 -17.06 1.01 -1.70
CA LEU A 150 -17.39 2.12 -0.82
C LEU A 150 -17.19 1.73 0.64
N THR A 151 -16.73 2.69 1.43
CA THR A 151 -16.62 2.53 2.88
C THR A 151 -18.01 2.40 3.52
N THR A 152 -18.03 1.79 4.70
CA THR A 152 -19.25 1.73 5.53
C THR A 152 -18.98 2.31 6.91
N LYS A 153 -19.98 2.97 7.49
CA LYS A 153 -19.91 3.45 8.88
C LYS A 153 -20.31 2.35 9.86
N PRO A 154 -19.70 2.30 11.05
CA PRO A 154 -20.07 1.32 12.07
C PRO A 154 -21.53 1.54 12.51
N LYS A 155 -22.32 0.47 12.56
CA LYS A 155 -23.72 0.50 13.06
C LYS A 155 -23.79 0.39 14.58
N ARG A 156 -23.04 -0.52 15.19
CA ARG A 156 -23.04 -0.78 16.62
C ARG A 156 -21.63 -0.86 17.18
N TRP A 157 -20.77 -1.63 16.55
CA TRP A 157 -19.38 -1.85 16.96
C TRP A 157 -18.45 -1.38 15.85
N GLU A 158 -17.42 -0.61 16.24
CA GLU A 158 -16.37 -0.22 15.31
C GLU A 158 -15.42 -1.40 15.10
N LYS A 159 -15.23 -1.83 13.86
CA LYS A 159 -14.25 -2.85 13.51
C LYS A 159 -12.93 -2.18 13.19
N ILE A 160 -11.96 -2.37 14.09
CA ILE A 160 -10.62 -1.76 13.99
C ILE A 160 -9.66 -2.82 13.45
N VAL A 161 -9.03 -2.56 12.31
CA VAL A 161 -7.96 -3.40 11.80
C VAL A 161 -6.61 -2.88 12.27
N VAL A 162 -5.72 -3.77 12.73
CA VAL A 162 -4.37 -3.43 13.18
C VAL A 162 -3.34 -4.33 12.50
N GLY A 163 -2.09 -3.88 12.43
CA GLY A 163 -1.01 -4.72 11.93
C GLY A 163 -0.81 -5.96 12.79
N ARG A 164 -0.56 -7.12 12.16
CA ARG A 164 -0.38 -8.41 12.84
C ARG A 164 0.68 -8.34 13.95
N TYR A 165 1.76 -7.61 13.72
CA TYR A 165 2.88 -7.46 14.66
C TYR A 165 2.80 -6.16 15.50
N SER A 166 1.68 -5.42 15.44
CA SER A 166 1.54 -4.12 16.11
C SER A 166 0.97 -4.19 17.52
N THR A 167 0.57 -5.35 18.01
CA THR A 167 -0.17 -5.53 19.27
C THR A 167 0.60 -5.05 20.50
N ASN A 168 1.93 -5.01 20.46
CA ASN A 168 2.78 -4.51 21.56
C ASN A 168 3.15 -3.04 21.43
N ASN A 169 2.68 -2.33 20.40
CA ASN A 169 2.98 -0.91 20.21
C ASN A 169 2.30 -0.07 21.30
N LYS A 170 3.08 0.69 22.07
CA LYS A 170 2.59 1.52 23.17
C LYS A 170 1.62 2.61 22.72
N GLY A 171 1.91 3.28 21.59
CA GLY A 171 1.03 4.32 21.04
C GLY A 171 -0.34 3.77 20.63
N LEU A 172 -0.37 2.58 20.02
CA LEU A 172 -1.62 1.90 19.69
C LEU A 172 -2.43 1.55 20.94
N LYS A 173 -1.78 0.97 21.96
CA LYS A 173 -2.45 0.62 23.22
C LYS A 173 -3.06 1.84 23.91
N GLU A 174 -2.29 2.93 24.00
CA GLU A 174 -2.77 4.18 24.63
C GLU A 174 -3.92 4.79 23.82
N HIS A 175 -3.81 4.79 22.47
CA HIS A 175 -4.87 5.29 21.61
C HIS A 175 -6.20 4.52 21.76
N LEU A 176 -6.14 3.21 21.91
CA LEU A 176 -7.33 2.36 22.07
C LEU A 176 -7.88 2.31 23.48
N LYS A 177 -7.12 2.71 24.49
CA LYS A 177 -7.48 2.62 25.92
C LYS A 177 -8.81 3.30 26.26
N HIS A 178 -9.09 4.41 25.60
CA HIS A 178 -10.29 5.21 25.84
C HIS A 178 -11.42 4.99 24.81
N LYS A 179 -11.23 4.07 23.87
CA LYS A 179 -12.27 3.69 22.93
C LYS A 179 -13.21 2.67 23.58
N THR A 180 -14.49 2.80 23.26
CA THR A 180 -15.56 1.86 23.66
C THR A 180 -16.27 1.32 22.43
N ASN A 181 -16.96 0.20 22.55
CA ASN A 181 -17.76 -0.37 21.46
C ASN A 181 -16.96 -0.67 20.18
N PHE A 182 -15.81 -1.34 20.33
CA PHE A 182 -15.00 -1.78 19.19
C PHE A 182 -14.52 -3.22 19.32
N GLU A 183 -14.13 -3.77 18.19
CA GLU A 183 -13.48 -5.07 18.07
C GLU A 183 -12.23 -4.93 17.21
N THR A 184 -11.15 -5.64 17.55
CA THR A 184 -9.87 -5.56 16.81
C THR A 184 -9.62 -6.81 15.97
N PHE A 185 -9.15 -6.59 14.76
CA PHE A 185 -8.78 -7.62 13.79
C PHE A 185 -7.33 -7.41 13.34
N LYS A 186 -6.61 -8.49 13.07
CA LYS A 186 -5.20 -8.44 12.66
C LYS A 186 -5.07 -8.76 11.19
N HIS A 187 -4.47 -7.85 10.43
CA HIS A 187 -4.08 -8.06 9.04
C HIS A 187 -2.70 -7.48 8.75
N GLY A 188 -1.98 -8.10 7.80
CA GLY A 188 -0.73 -7.58 7.26
C GLY A 188 -0.94 -6.50 6.19
N SER A 189 0.13 -5.98 5.66
CA SER A 189 0.26 -5.13 4.46
C SER A 189 -0.69 -3.94 4.29
N ALA A 190 -0.60 -3.27 3.15
CA ALA A 190 -1.52 -2.21 2.70
C ALA A 190 -2.94 -2.73 2.40
N LEU A 191 -3.16 -4.04 2.39
CA LEU A 191 -4.50 -4.62 2.25
C LEU A 191 -5.49 -4.08 3.29
N LYS A 192 -5.00 -3.63 4.46
CA LYS A 192 -5.85 -2.98 5.49
C LYS A 192 -6.63 -1.78 4.95
N PHE A 193 -6.02 -0.97 4.07
CA PHE A 193 -6.73 0.15 3.43
C PHE A 193 -7.83 -0.35 2.50
N CYS A 194 -7.57 -1.40 1.73
CA CYS A 194 -8.54 -2.01 0.82
C CYS A 194 -9.75 -2.59 1.58
N LEU A 195 -9.49 -3.25 2.72
CA LEU A 195 -10.54 -3.83 3.55
C LEU A 195 -11.44 -2.75 4.21
N ILE A 196 -10.89 -1.56 4.50
CA ILE A 196 -11.71 -0.42 4.93
C ILE A 196 -12.48 0.14 3.72
N ALA A 197 -11.84 0.27 2.57
CA ALA A 197 -12.47 0.76 1.35
C ALA A 197 -13.65 -0.12 0.89
N GLU A 198 -13.62 -1.43 1.19
CA GLU A 198 -14.74 -2.36 0.97
C GLU A 198 -15.82 -2.33 2.07
N GLY A 199 -15.61 -1.54 3.14
CA GLY A 199 -16.54 -1.50 4.27
C GLY A 199 -16.49 -2.71 5.21
N ILE A 200 -15.44 -3.56 5.11
CA ILE A 200 -15.24 -4.72 5.99
C ILE A 200 -14.80 -4.25 7.37
N TYR A 201 -13.88 -3.29 7.41
CA TYR A 201 -13.42 -2.60 8.61
C TYR A 201 -13.73 -1.11 8.52
N HIS A 202 -13.63 -0.40 9.68
CA HIS A 202 -14.00 1.01 9.76
C HIS A 202 -12.83 1.91 10.11
N TYR A 203 -11.77 1.35 10.72
CA TYR A 203 -10.70 2.13 11.29
C TYR A 203 -9.36 1.38 11.30
N TYR A 204 -8.27 2.06 10.92
CA TYR A 204 -6.92 1.56 11.01
C TYR A 204 -5.99 2.62 11.60
N PRO A 205 -5.68 2.56 12.91
CA PRO A 205 -4.68 3.42 13.53
C PRO A 205 -3.28 2.82 13.38
N LYS A 206 -2.32 3.62 12.95
CA LYS A 206 -0.92 3.23 12.78
C LYS A 206 0.01 4.14 13.57
N PHE A 207 0.72 3.59 14.55
CA PHE A 207 1.65 4.29 15.44
C PHE A 207 3.10 3.81 15.31
N GLY A 208 3.35 2.68 14.68
CA GLY A 208 4.70 2.17 14.39
C GLY A 208 5.26 2.75 13.10
N ARG A 209 6.55 2.54 12.87
CA ARG A 209 7.23 2.91 11.63
C ARG A 209 6.46 2.35 10.41
N CYS A 210 6.33 3.17 9.40
CA CYS A 210 5.65 2.87 8.15
C CYS A 210 6.26 3.74 7.06
N SER A 211 6.69 3.14 5.98
CA SER A 211 7.29 3.90 4.88
C SER A 211 6.21 4.53 4.00
N GLU A 212 6.59 5.49 3.18
CA GLU A 212 5.65 6.16 2.28
C GLU A 212 5.05 5.19 1.25
N TRP A 213 5.83 4.21 0.75
CA TRP A 213 5.35 3.20 -0.19
C TRP A 213 4.33 2.22 0.39
N ASP A 214 4.34 1.98 1.73
CA ASP A 214 3.33 1.16 2.42
C ASP A 214 1.95 1.82 2.46
N THR A 215 1.87 3.13 2.21
CA THR A 215 0.64 3.92 2.43
C THR A 215 0.04 4.51 1.16
N ALA A 216 0.86 4.94 0.21
CA ALA A 216 0.41 5.81 -0.88
C ALA A 216 -0.71 5.24 -1.75
N ALA A 217 -0.60 3.99 -2.21
CA ALA A 217 -1.66 3.36 -3.00
C ALA A 217 -2.91 3.14 -2.16
N GLY A 218 -2.74 2.70 -0.90
CA GLY A 218 -3.84 2.47 0.03
C GLY A 218 -4.62 3.74 0.38
N VAL A 219 -3.91 4.87 0.59
CA VAL A 219 -4.52 6.20 0.80
C VAL A 219 -5.36 6.59 -0.41
N CYS A 220 -4.79 6.49 -1.62
CA CYS A 220 -5.51 6.78 -2.85
C CYS A 220 -6.80 5.97 -2.97
N ILE A 221 -6.73 4.65 -2.76
CA ILE A 221 -7.88 3.75 -2.87
C ILE A 221 -8.92 4.05 -1.78
N LEU A 222 -8.51 4.23 -0.53
CA LEU A 222 -9.45 4.51 0.55
C LEU A 222 -10.20 5.83 0.36
N GLU A 223 -9.51 6.88 -0.07
CA GLU A 223 -10.14 8.19 -0.34
C GLU A 223 -11.14 8.12 -1.50
N GLY A 224 -10.84 7.33 -2.56
CA GLY A 224 -11.78 7.13 -3.66
C GLY A 224 -13.02 6.30 -3.29
N ALA A 225 -12.97 5.58 -2.18
CA ALA A 225 -14.10 4.85 -1.61
C ALA A 225 -14.88 5.68 -0.55
N GLY A 226 -14.55 6.95 -0.38
CA GLY A 226 -15.23 7.87 0.55
C GLY A 226 -14.65 7.90 1.97
N GLY A 227 -13.55 7.20 2.23
CA GLY A 227 -12.80 7.28 3.49
C GLY A 227 -11.78 8.41 3.50
N LYS A 228 -10.98 8.48 4.56
CA LYS A 228 -9.89 9.45 4.69
C LYS A 228 -8.70 8.89 5.46
N VAL A 229 -7.51 9.42 5.16
CA VAL A 229 -6.29 9.12 5.93
C VAL A 229 -5.68 10.43 6.40
N ILE A 230 -5.47 10.55 7.70
CA ILE A 230 -4.96 11.77 8.36
C ILE A 230 -3.92 11.43 9.40
N ASP A 231 -2.96 12.33 9.60
CA ASP A 231 -2.02 12.26 10.69
C ASP A 231 -2.70 12.51 12.06
N LEU A 232 -1.92 12.53 13.14
CA LEU A 232 -2.45 12.79 14.48
C LEU A 232 -2.90 14.25 14.67
N ASN A 233 -2.46 15.16 13.80
CA ASN A 233 -2.83 16.58 13.78
C ASN A 233 -3.99 16.89 12.80
N ASN A 234 -4.62 15.86 12.25
CA ASN A 234 -5.69 15.95 11.23
C ASN A 234 -5.23 16.47 9.86
N ASN A 235 -3.95 16.47 9.55
CA ASN A 235 -3.46 16.82 8.22
C ASN A 235 -3.46 15.61 7.30
N THR A 236 -3.69 15.84 6.01
CA THR A 236 -3.51 14.83 4.95
C THR A 236 -2.03 14.43 4.84
N LEU A 237 -1.76 13.15 4.60
CA LEU A 237 -0.39 12.66 4.42
C LEU A 237 0.23 13.26 3.15
N LYS A 238 1.49 13.68 3.25
CA LYS A 238 2.28 14.20 2.13
C LYS A 238 3.43 13.25 1.85
N TYR A 239 3.71 13.02 0.58
CA TYR A 239 4.73 12.13 0.06
C TYR A 239 5.92 12.90 -0.49
N ASN A 240 7.14 12.40 -0.28
CA ASN A 240 8.37 13.06 -0.73
C ASN A 240 8.49 14.52 -0.28
N SER A 241 7.93 14.85 0.87
CA SER A 241 7.94 16.22 1.41
C SER A 241 9.13 16.49 2.34
N THR A 242 9.79 15.44 2.80
CA THR A 242 10.90 15.50 3.76
C THR A 242 12.08 14.64 3.32
N LYS A 243 13.20 14.75 4.05
CA LYS A 243 14.37 13.90 3.85
C LYS A 243 14.08 12.42 4.11
N ASP A 244 13.25 12.14 5.10
CA ASP A 244 12.88 10.78 5.46
C ASP A 244 11.72 10.30 4.61
N ILE A 245 11.74 9.02 4.22
CA ILE A 245 10.68 8.34 3.43
C ILE A 245 9.77 7.57 4.39
N ILE A 246 9.42 8.21 5.52
CA ILE A 246 8.62 7.61 6.58
C ILE A 246 7.33 8.41 6.73
N SER A 247 6.21 7.73 6.65
CA SER A 247 4.90 8.31 6.96
C SER A 247 4.80 8.63 8.45
N PRO A 248 4.18 9.75 8.84
CA PRO A 248 3.87 10.00 10.24
C PRO A 248 2.90 8.95 10.78
N ALA A 249 2.71 8.89 12.11
CA ALA A 249 1.60 8.14 12.68
C ALA A 249 0.27 8.66 12.10
N PHE A 250 -0.65 7.77 11.74
CA PHE A 250 -1.88 8.14 11.04
C PHE A 250 -3.10 7.33 11.49
N ARG A 251 -4.25 7.80 11.02
CA ARG A 251 -5.55 7.13 11.16
C ARG A 251 -6.21 7.04 9.80
N ALA A 252 -6.49 5.81 9.34
CA ALA A 252 -7.33 5.55 8.17
C ALA A 252 -8.77 5.29 8.67
N ILE A 253 -9.74 5.97 8.11
CA ILE A 253 -11.12 6.07 8.61
C ILE A 253 -12.08 5.84 7.44
N ALA A 254 -13.09 5.00 7.65
CA ALA A 254 -14.19 4.76 6.71
C ALA A 254 -15.09 5.99 6.54
#